data_224ae4b6c70446378874367cd8fcd50c
#
_entry.id   224ae4b6c70446378874367cd8fcd50c
#
_cell.length_a   1.000
_cell.length_b   1.000
_cell.length_c   1.000
_cell.angle_alpha   90.00
_cell.angle_beta   90.00
_cell.angle_gamma   90.00
#
_symmetry.space_group_name_H-M   'P 1'
#
loop_
_entity.id
_entity.type
_entity.pdbx_description
1 polymer ?
#
loop_
_entity_poly.entity_id
_entity_poly.type
_entity_poly.pdbx_seq_one_letter_code
_entity_poly.pdbx_strand_id
1 'polypeptide(L)'
;EKDAYSDLSSSVSLWEISIKFSLEAIDGKARLGKITTARGDIRTPAFMPVGTAGTVKAMLPSSVRSTGADVILGNTYHLMLRPTAERISVLGGLHKFIGWEYPILTDSGGFQVMSLSGLTKISEKGVEFKSHIDGSGHFITPERSIELQSLLGSDISMCFDECTPYPVDEKTALKSMQLSM
;
A
#
# COMPACT_ATOMS: atom_id res chain seq x y z
N GLU A 1 22.68 -15.86 26.22
CA GLU A 1 21.54 -15.17 25.54
C GLU A 1 22.06 -14.06 24.63
N LYS A 2 22.79 -14.43 23.62
CA LYS A 2 23.16 -13.63 22.46
C LYS A 2 22.97 -14.54 21.28
N ASP A 3 22.50 -13.97 20.15
CA ASP A 3 22.44 -14.59 18.83
C ASP A 3 21.16 -15.32 18.40
N ALA A 4 20.01 -14.61 18.48
CA ALA A 4 18.82 -15.00 17.71
C ALA A 4 18.49 -14.05 16.54
N TYR A 5 19.33 -13.06 16.26
CA TYR A 5 19.09 -12.05 15.21
C TYR A 5 20.09 -12.05 14.05
N SER A 6 21.08 -12.97 14.05
CA SER A 6 22.11 -12.96 13.00
C SER A 6 21.79 -13.80 11.77
N ASP A 7 20.67 -14.53 11.73
CA ASP A 7 20.35 -15.47 10.63
C ASP A 7 19.23 -15.02 9.68
N LEU A 8 18.77 -13.76 9.76
CA LEU A 8 17.75 -13.24 8.84
C LEU A 8 18.31 -12.61 7.56
N SER A 9 19.64 -12.64 7.36
CA SER A 9 20.28 -12.00 6.19
C SER A 9 20.59 -12.93 5.01
N SER A 10 20.24 -14.21 5.05
CA SER A 10 20.73 -15.18 4.06
C SER A 10 19.68 -15.90 3.20
N SER A 11 18.44 -15.41 3.09
CA SER A 11 17.49 -16.01 2.12
C SER A 11 16.38 -15.07 1.62
N VAL A 12 16.62 -13.78 1.55
CA VAL A 12 15.80 -12.95 0.65
C VAL A 12 16.38 -13.15 -0.74
N SER A 13 15.98 -14.22 -1.40
CA SER A 13 16.08 -14.27 -2.85
C SER A 13 15.25 -13.09 -3.36
N LEU A 14 15.92 -12.11 -3.94
CA LEU A 14 15.30 -11.06 -4.73
C LEU A 14 14.53 -11.78 -5.85
N TRP A 15 13.25 -12.07 -5.60
CA TRP A 15 12.33 -12.39 -6.66
C TRP A 15 12.31 -11.14 -7.55
N GLU A 16 12.89 -11.24 -8.72
CA GLU A 16 12.59 -10.29 -9.80
C GLU A 16 11.09 -10.40 -10.06
N ILE A 17 10.29 -9.62 -9.30
CA ILE A 17 8.87 -9.46 -9.57
C ILE A 17 8.81 -8.56 -10.81
N SER A 18 8.92 -9.18 -11.96
CA SER A 18 8.73 -8.52 -13.24
C SER A 18 7.24 -8.26 -13.41
N ILE A 19 6.76 -7.09 -12.95
CA ILE A 19 5.44 -6.60 -13.32
C ILE A 19 5.48 -6.28 -14.82
N LYS A 20 4.64 -6.96 -15.60
CA LYS A 20 4.53 -6.76 -17.06
C LYS A 20 3.15 -6.22 -17.40
N PHE A 21 3.12 -5.11 -18.12
CA PHE A 21 1.89 -4.61 -18.75
C PHE A 21 1.82 -5.03 -20.22
N SER A 22 0.68 -5.53 -20.65
CA SER A 22 0.36 -5.81 -22.05
C SER A 22 -0.91 -5.07 -22.45
N LEU A 23 -0.82 -4.33 -23.56
CA LEU A 23 -1.96 -3.66 -24.18
C LEU A 23 -2.65 -4.64 -25.13
N GLU A 24 -3.96 -4.89 -24.95
CA GLU A 24 -4.72 -5.89 -25.69
C GLU A 24 -5.62 -5.26 -26.76
N ALA A 25 -6.21 -4.08 -26.48
CA ALA A 25 -7.04 -3.35 -27.45
C ALA A 25 -7.05 -1.86 -27.17
N ILE A 26 -7.32 -1.06 -28.21
CA ILE A 26 -7.47 0.39 -28.16
C ILE A 26 -8.73 0.78 -28.95
N ASP A 27 -9.52 1.69 -28.36
CA ASP A 27 -10.63 2.35 -29.02
C ASP A 27 -10.58 3.87 -28.70
N GLY A 28 -10.11 4.67 -29.62
CA GLY A 28 -9.83 6.09 -29.41
C GLY A 28 -8.80 6.30 -28.29
N LYS A 29 -9.23 6.86 -27.15
CA LYS A 29 -8.40 7.03 -25.94
C LYS A 29 -8.58 5.91 -24.92
N ALA A 30 -9.56 5.03 -25.09
CA ALA A 30 -9.77 3.89 -24.22
C ALA A 30 -8.74 2.80 -24.49
N ARG A 31 -8.29 2.13 -23.43
CA ARG A 31 -7.29 1.06 -23.50
C ARG A 31 -7.76 -0.13 -22.68
N LEU A 32 -7.77 -1.30 -23.29
CA LEU A 32 -7.88 -2.58 -22.58
C LEU A 32 -6.50 -3.19 -22.48
N GLY A 33 -6.15 -3.68 -21.32
CA GLY A 33 -4.86 -4.30 -21.12
C GLY A 33 -4.83 -5.22 -19.91
N LYS A 34 -3.64 -5.71 -19.61
CA LYS A 34 -3.40 -6.66 -18.56
C LYS A 34 -2.08 -6.36 -17.85
N ILE A 35 -2.09 -6.41 -16.52
CA ILE A 35 -0.89 -6.40 -15.69
C ILE A 35 -0.68 -7.82 -15.20
N THR A 36 0.48 -8.40 -15.53
CA THR A 36 0.89 -9.72 -15.02
C THR A 36 1.77 -9.53 -13.79
N THR A 37 1.41 -10.21 -12.69
CA THR A 37 2.16 -10.25 -11.44
C THR A 37 2.52 -11.69 -11.08
N ALA A 38 3.35 -11.88 -10.06
CA ALA A 38 3.66 -13.23 -9.55
C ALA A 38 2.43 -13.96 -8.98
N ARG A 39 1.36 -13.24 -8.62
CA ARG A 39 0.12 -13.79 -8.04
C ARG A 39 -1.06 -13.82 -9.01
N GLY A 40 -0.81 -13.58 -10.28
CA GLY A 40 -1.82 -13.63 -11.32
C GLY A 40 -1.98 -12.32 -12.09
N ASP A 41 -2.91 -12.36 -13.02
CA ASP A 41 -3.17 -11.25 -13.94
C ASP A 41 -4.24 -10.30 -13.38
N ILE A 42 -4.06 -9.01 -13.62
CA ILE A 42 -5.04 -7.95 -13.36
C ILE A 42 -5.51 -7.41 -14.70
N ARG A 43 -6.77 -7.59 -15.02
CA ARG A 43 -7.40 -6.99 -16.21
C ARG A 43 -7.57 -5.49 -15.99
N THR A 44 -7.21 -4.68 -16.97
CA THR A 44 -7.34 -3.22 -16.90
C THR A 44 -8.24 -2.68 -18.01
N PRO A 45 -9.08 -1.68 -17.69
CA PRO A 45 -9.20 -0.96 -16.42
C PRO A 45 -9.73 -1.84 -15.29
N ALA A 46 -9.24 -1.64 -14.07
CA ALA A 46 -9.60 -2.42 -12.90
C ALA A 46 -10.17 -1.53 -11.79
N PHE A 47 -11.21 -1.99 -11.13
CA PHE A 47 -11.63 -1.47 -9.84
C PHE A 47 -10.98 -2.29 -8.72
N MET A 48 -10.40 -1.64 -7.73
CA MET A 48 -9.77 -2.28 -6.59
C MET A 48 -10.65 -2.15 -5.36
N PRO A 49 -11.38 -3.20 -4.93
CA PRO A 49 -12.09 -3.18 -3.66
C PRO A 49 -11.13 -2.88 -2.50
N VAL A 50 -11.55 -1.99 -1.62
CA VAL A 50 -10.67 -1.50 -0.54
C VAL A 50 -10.79 -2.39 0.69
N GLY A 51 -9.67 -3.01 1.07
CA GLY A 51 -9.50 -3.83 2.27
C GLY A 51 -8.79 -3.06 3.39
N THR A 52 -9.40 -2.00 3.92
CA THR A 52 -8.80 -1.02 4.83
C THR A 52 -8.04 -1.64 6.00
N ALA A 53 -8.64 -2.56 6.73
CA ALA A 53 -8.06 -3.22 7.89
C ALA A 53 -7.79 -4.71 7.63
N GLY A 54 -7.32 -5.06 6.42
CA GLY A 54 -7.14 -6.44 6.00
C GLY A 54 -8.46 -7.15 5.69
N THR A 55 -9.51 -6.40 5.35
CA THR A 55 -10.80 -6.95 4.92
C THR A 55 -11.58 -5.94 4.11
N VAL A 56 -12.26 -6.38 3.07
CA VAL A 56 -13.33 -5.61 2.43
C VAL A 56 -14.54 -5.69 3.33
N LYS A 57 -14.99 -4.54 3.83
CA LYS A 57 -16.02 -4.47 4.89
C LYS A 57 -17.27 -5.27 4.54
N ALA A 58 -17.68 -6.15 5.46
CA ALA A 58 -18.85 -7.02 5.37
C ALA A 58 -18.82 -8.05 4.21
N MET A 59 -17.65 -8.34 3.62
CA MET A 59 -17.51 -9.33 2.56
C MET A 59 -16.42 -10.35 2.90
N LEU A 60 -16.68 -11.61 2.62
CA LEU A 60 -15.64 -12.65 2.62
C LEU A 60 -14.73 -12.49 1.39
N PRO A 61 -13.44 -12.89 1.46
CA PRO A 61 -12.54 -12.82 0.31
C PRO A 61 -13.09 -13.54 -0.93
N SER A 62 -13.72 -14.70 -0.75
CA SER A 62 -14.39 -15.45 -1.83
C SER A 62 -15.54 -14.66 -2.47
N SER A 63 -16.32 -13.92 -1.67
CA SER A 63 -17.38 -13.06 -2.18
C SER A 63 -16.83 -11.86 -2.95
N VAL A 64 -15.71 -11.28 -2.50
CA VAL A 64 -15.01 -10.24 -3.24
C VAL A 64 -14.51 -10.79 -4.59
N ARG A 65 -13.91 -11.98 -4.59
CA ARG A 65 -13.44 -12.61 -5.84
C ARG A 65 -14.60 -12.90 -6.80
N SER A 66 -15.75 -13.34 -6.32
CA SER A 66 -16.92 -13.64 -7.16
C SER A 66 -17.52 -12.40 -7.87
N THR A 67 -17.19 -11.18 -7.42
CA THR A 67 -17.54 -9.94 -8.14
C THR A 67 -16.70 -9.72 -9.40
N GLY A 68 -15.67 -10.54 -9.61
CA GLY A 68 -14.72 -10.39 -10.72
C GLY A 68 -13.50 -9.52 -10.39
N ALA A 69 -13.30 -9.13 -9.11
CA ALA A 69 -12.12 -8.38 -8.70
C ALA A 69 -10.85 -9.23 -8.87
N ASP A 70 -9.86 -8.70 -9.57
CA ASP A 70 -8.55 -9.35 -9.77
C ASP A 70 -7.51 -8.88 -8.76
N VAL A 71 -7.73 -7.72 -8.14
CA VAL A 71 -6.82 -7.06 -7.19
C VAL A 71 -7.64 -6.39 -6.09
N ILE A 72 -7.10 -6.33 -4.89
CA ILE A 72 -7.64 -5.53 -3.78
C ILE A 72 -6.61 -4.50 -3.32
N LEU A 73 -7.08 -3.44 -2.64
CA LEU A 73 -6.24 -2.41 -2.05
C LEU A 73 -6.18 -2.57 -0.54
N GLY A 74 -4.97 -2.60 0.03
CA GLY A 74 -4.73 -2.53 1.47
C GLY A 74 -4.24 -1.14 1.88
N ASN A 75 -4.71 -0.61 3.02
CA ASN A 75 -4.27 0.69 3.50
C ASN A 75 -3.13 0.55 4.52
N THR A 76 -1.94 0.96 4.13
CA THR A 76 -0.72 0.86 4.93
C THR A 76 -0.84 1.58 6.29
N TYR A 77 -1.42 2.79 6.31
CA TYR A 77 -1.65 3.54 7.54
C TYR A 77 -2.44 2.74 8.59
N HIS A 78 -3.55 2.14 8.20
CA HIS A 78 -4.39 1.36 9.14
C HIS A 78 -3.68 0.10 9.60
N LEU A 79 -3.03 -0.60 8.68
CA LEU A 79 -2.35 -1.87 8.97
C LEU A 79 -1.10 -1.70 9.83
N MET A 80 -0.37 -0.57 9.69
CA MET A 80 0.77 -0.27 10.55
C MET A 80 0.36 0.07 11.98
N LEU A 81 -0.81 0.70 12.17
CA LEU A 81 -1.33 1.00 13.50
C LEU A 81 -1.93 -0.23 14.16
N ARG A 82 -2.67 -1.04 13.40
CA ARG A 82 -3.33 -2.24 13.92
C ARG A 82 -3.61 -3.26 12.81
N PRO A 83 -3.11 -4.51 12.92
CA PRO A 83 -2.40 -5.11 14.06
C PRO A 83 -0.90 -4.81 14.11
N THR A 84 -0.30 -4.12 13.21
CA THR A 84 1.05 -3.74 12.80
C THR A 84 1.57 -4.58 11.62
N ALA A 85 2.38 -3.96 10.77
CA ALA A 85 2.94 -4.65 9.60
C ALA A 85 3.88 -5.78 10.00
N GLU A 86 4.61 -5.62 11.11
CA GLU A 86 5.52 -6.63 11.67
C GLU A 86 4.76 -7.89 12.09
N ARG A 87 3.60 -7.75 12.75
CA ARG A 87 2.76 -8.90 13.11
C ARG A 87 2.21 -9.60 11.88
N ILE A 88 1.75 -8.84 10.88
CA ILE A 88 1.25 -9.40 9.62
C ILE A 88 2.37 -10.17 8.91
N SER A 89 3.60 -9.64 8.89
CA SER A 89 4.78 -10.31 8.33
C SER A 89 5.03 -11.67 8.99
N VAL A 90 5.05 -11.72 10.34
CA VAL A 90 5.22 -12.98 11.09
C VAL A 90 4.12 -13.99 10.80
N LEU A 91 2.89 -13.53 10.50
CA LEU A 91 1.77 -14.39 10.12
C LEU A 91 1.83 -14.88 8.66
N GLY A 92 2.86 -14.49 7.91
CA GLY A 92 3.09 -14.90 6.52
C GLY A 92 2.58 -13.90 5.48
N GLY A 93 2.47 -12.62 5.85
CA GLY A 93 2.09 -11.51 4.99
C GLY A 93 0.58 -11.29 4.87
N LEU A 94 0.23 -10.20 4.20
CA LEU A 94 -1.14 -9.72 4.11
C LEU A 94 -2.07 -10.71 3.37
N HIS A 95 -1.56 -11.37 2.34
CA HIS A 95 -2.31 -12.38 1.58
C HIS A 95 -2.83 -13.50 2.50
N LYS A 96 -1.94 -14.07 3.30
CA LYS A 96 -2.29 -15.14 4.23
C LYS A 96 -3.18 -14.63 5.37
N PHE A 97 -2.91 -13.42 5.85
CA PHE A 97 -3.69 -12.79 6.91
C PHE A 97 -5.15 -12.54 6.49
N ILE A 98 -5.37 -12.10 5.24
CA ILE A 98 -6.72 -11.87 4.69
C ILE A 98 -7.37 -13.17 4.19
N GLY A 99 -6.59 -14.15 3.73
CA GLY A 99 -7.06 -15.28 2.94
C GLY A 99 -7.34 -14.92 1.48
N TRP A 100 -6.53 -14.02 0.91
CA TRP A 100 -6.62 -13.55 -0.47
C TRP A 100 -5.36 -13.94 -1.23
N GLU A 101 -5.50 -14.82 -2.24
CA GLU A 101 -4.36 -15.41 -2.98
C GLU A 101 -3.96 -14.62 -4.22
N TYR A 102 -4.74 -13.61 -4.60
CA TYR A 102 -4.56 -12.78 -5.79
C TYR A 102 -3.77 -11.49 -5.47
N PRO A 103 -3.42 -10.69 -6.50
CA PRO A 103 -2.66 -9.46 -6.28
C PRO A 103 -3.26 -8.51 -5.24
N ILE A 104 -2.37 -7.89 -4.45
CA ILE A 104 -2.69 -6.83 -3.50
C ILE A 104 -1.84 -5.61 -3.85
N LEU A 105 -2.49 -4.45 -3.99
CA LEU A 105 -1.84 -3.15 -3.98
C LEU A 105 -1.93 -2.56 -2.58
N THR A 106 -0.85 -2.01 -2.05
CA THR A 106 -0.90 -1.19 -0.84
C THR A 106 -0.64 0.27 -1.18
N ASP A 107 -1.41 1.16 -0.56
CA ASP A 107 -1.15 2.60 -0.63
C ASP A 107 0.06 2.98 0.22
N SER A 108 0.54 4.22 0.06
CA SER A 108 1.66 4.76 0.81
C SER A 108 1.33 5.08 2.28
N GLY A 109 0.05 5.27 2.60
CA GLY A 109 -0.45 5.79 3.88
C GLY A 109 -0.51 7.32 3.96
N GLY A 110 0.04 8.06 2.99
CA GLY A 110 0.13 9.53 3.00
C GLY A 110 -1.22 10.22 3.12
N PHE A 111 -2.21 9.80 2.35
CA PHE A 111 -3.55 10.39 2.38
C PHE A 111 -4.22 10.24 3.75
N GLN A 112 -4.15 9.05 4.37
CA GLN A 112 -4.78 8.78 5.65
C GLN A 112 -4.10 9.55 6.80
N VAL A 113 -2.79 9.73 6.72
CA VAL A 113 -2.05 10.58 7.68
C VAL A 113 -2.61 11.99 7.65
N MET A 114 -2.86 12.57 6.48
CA MET A 114 -3.43 13.91 6.37
C MET A 114 -4.91 13.96 6.78
N SER A 115 -5.71 12.99 6.36
CA SER A 115 -7.17 13.04 6.51
C SER A 115 -7.65 12.61 7.90
N LEU A 116 -6.91 11.75 8.61
CA LEU A 116 -7.34 11.15 9.88
C LEU A 116 -6.59 11.65 11.10
N SER A 117 -5.41 12.26 10.93
CA SER A 117 -4.62 12.74 12.04
C SER A 117 -4.85 14.26 12.25
N GLY A 118 -5.24 14.64 13.47
CA GLY A 118 -5.55 16.03 13.81
C GLY A 118 -4.33 16.97 13.91
N LEU A 119 -3.11 16.45 13.98
CA LEU A 119 -1.86 17.19 14.07
C LEU A 119 -0.80 16.49 13.22
N THR A 120 -0.53 17.05 12.05
CA THR A 120 0.51 16.58 11.12
C THR A 120 1.57 17.64 10.93
N LYS A 121 2.85 17.23 10.92
CA LYS A 121 3.96 18.08 10.49
C LYS A 121 4.66 17.40 9.33
N ILE A 122 4.58 18.01 8.16
CA ILE A 122 5.20 17.54 6.92
C ILE A 122 6.57 18.18 6.78
N SER A 123 7.57 17.40 6.42
CA SER A 123 8.93 17.80 6.11
C SER A 123 9.49 16.95 4.98
N GLU A 124 10.62 17.34 4.38
CA GLU A 124 11.33 16.52 3.39
C GLU A 124 11.78 15.14 3.95
N LYS A 125 11.93 15.04 5.26
CA LYS A 125 12.34 13.78 5.91
C LYS A 125 11.17 12.82 6.16
N GLY A 126 9.93 13.31 6.13
CA GLY A 126 8.76 12.52 6.43
C GLY A 126 7.70 13.30 7.19
N VAL A 127 6.73 12.58 7.74
CA VAL A 127 5.53 13.14 8.36
C VAL A 127 5.39 12.65 9.80
N GLU A 128 5.32 13.62 10.74
CA GLU A 128 4.93 13.37 12.14
C GLU A 128 3.42 13.45 12.25
N PHE A 129 2.81 12.51 12.96
CA PHE A 129 1.37 12.53 13.22
C PHE A 129 1.01 11.79 14.51
N LYS A 130 -0.22 11.99 14.97
CA LYS A 130 -0.80 11.23 16.08
C LYS A 130 -1.80 10.21 15.57
N SER A 131 -1.70 8.98 16.08
CA SER A 131 -2.66 7.92 15.81
C SER A 131 -4.09 8.34 16.22
N HIS A 132 -5.05 8.16 15.33
CA HIS A 132 -6.45 8.39 15.60
C HIS A 132 -7.06 7.31 16.52
N ILE A 133 -6.33 6.21 16.76
CA ILE A 133 -6.80 5.08 17.58
C ILE A 133 -6.54 5.35 19.07
N ASP A 134 -5.33 5.81 19.41
CA ASP A 134 -4.84 5.92 20.79
C ASP A 134 -4.05 7.19 21.09
N GLY A 135 -3.89 8.08 20.09
CA GLY A 135 -3.15 9.33 20.22
C GLY A 135 -1.63 9.17 20.29
N SER A 136 -1.08 7.98 20.11
CA SER A 136 0.37 7.75 20.06
C SER A 136 1.03 8.52 18.92
N GLY A 137 2.25 9.02 19.16
CA GLY A 137 3.04 9.74 18.16
C GLY A 137 3.75 8.80 17.22
N HIS A 138 3.68 9.09 15.92
CA HIS A 138 4.34 8.33 14.86
C HIS A 138 5.11 9.26 13.93
N PHE A 139 6.16 8.72 13.32
CA PHE A 139 6.91 9.37 12.25
C PHE A 139 7.09 8.39 11.10
N ILE A 140 6.60 8.75 9.92
CA ILE A 140 6.75 7.95 8.69
C ILE A 140 7.65 8.72 7.73
N THR A 141 8.72 8.05 7.27
CA THR A 141 9.55 8.49 6.15
C THR A 141 9.14 7.75 4.87
N PRO A 142 9.55 8.21 3.67
CA PRO A 142 9.37 7.46 2.44
C PRO A 142 9.91 6.02 2.53
N GLU A 143 11.10 5.84 3.12
CA GLU A 143 11.73 4.53 3.30
C GLU A 143 10.90 3.65 4.25
N ARG A 144 10.39 4.23 5.35
CA ARG A 144 9.54 3.48 6.29
C ARG A 144 8.22 3.07 5.65
N SER A 145 7.63 3.90 4.79
CA SER A 145 6.43 3.54 4.04
C SER A 145 6.68 2.31 3.13
N ILE A 146 7.79 2.30 2.40
CA ILE A 146 8.17 1.16 1.55
C ILE A 146 8.48 -0.08 2.39
N GLU A 147 9.20 0.07 3.50
CA GLU A 147 9.48 -1.04 4.43
C GLU A 147 8.18 -1.67 4.97
N LEU A 148 7.21 -0.85 5.40
CA LEU A 148 5.90 -1.32 5.86
C LEU A 148 5.18 -2.12 4.78
N GLN A 149 5.14 -1.62 3.54
CA GLN A 149 4.53 -2.29 2.41
C GLN A 149 5.24 -3.61 2.06
N SER A 150 6.57 -3.63 2.19
CA SER A 150 7.39 -4.85 2.05
C SER A 150 7.05 -5.88 3.13
N LEU A 151 6.92 -5.47 4.40
CA LEU A 151 6.50 -6.34 5.51
C LEU A 151 5.07 -6.89 5.30
N LEU A 152 4.19 -6.09 4.72
CA LEU A 152 2.85 -6.53 4.32
C LEU A 152 2.90 -7.55 3.17
N GLY A 153 3.95 -7.54 2.34
CA GLY A 153 4.12 -8.43 1.21
C GLY A 153 3.18 -8.11 0.05
N SER A 154 2.94 -6.82 -0.24
CA SER A 154 2.14 -6.38 -1.36
C SER A 154 2.82 -6.65 -2.70
N ASP A 155 2.03 -6.89 -3.75
CA ASP A 155 2.53 -7.09 -5.11
C ASP A 155 2.82 -5.76 -5.81
N ILE A 156 2.07 -4.71 -5.43
CA ILE A 156 2.25 -3.34 -5.93
C ILE A 156 2.31 -2.41 -4.72
N SER A 157 3.44 -1.72 -4.56
CA SER A 157 3.67 -0.72 -3.52
C SER A 157 3.65 0.67 -4.11
N MET A 158 3.01 1.62 -3.41
CA MET A 158 2.92 3.01 -3.83
C MET A 158 4.02 3.85 -3.17
N CYS A 159 4.59 4.80 -3.94
CA CYS A 159 5.51 5.79 -3.38
C CYS A 159 4.80 6.68 -2.37
N PHE A 160 5.58 7.17 -1.39
CA PHE A 160 5.06 8.09 -0.37
C PHE A 160 4.91 9.49 -0.94
N ASP A 161 3.69 9.93 -1.14
CA ASP A 161 3.33 11.21 -1.74
C ASP A 161 2.71 12.18 -0.72
N GLU A 162 2.80 13.49 -1.02
CA GLU A 162 2.08 14.53 -0.31
C GLU A 162 0.72 14.77 -0.96
N CYS A 163 -0.35 14.56 -0.21
CA CYS A 163 -1.69 14.93 -0.64
C CYS A 163 -1.93 16.42 -0.49
N THR A 164 -1.86 17.16 -1.59
CA THR A 164 -2.11 18.60 -1.60
C THR A 164 -3.58 18.91 -1.31
N PRO A 165 -3.90 19.80 -0.35
CA PRO A 165 -5.28 20.22 -0.12
C PRO A 165 -5.84 20.96 -1.35
N TYR A 166 -7.16 20.94 -1.54
CA TYR A 166 -7.84 21.66 -2.61
C TYR A 166 -8.97 22.53 -2.03
N PRO A 167 -9.12 23.80 -2.48
CA PRO A 167 -8.29 24.51 -3.46
C PRO A 167 -6.95 24.99 -2.89
N VAL A 168 -5.94 25.13 -3.76
CA VAL A 168 -4.60 25.62 -3.40
C VAL A 168 -4.03 26.46 -4.57
N ASP A 169 -3.11 27.39 -4.27
CA ASP A 169 -2.42 28.17 -5.30
C ASP A 169 -1.36 27.33 -6.04
N GLU A 170 -0.98 27.77 -7.24
CA GLU A 170 -0.03 27.08 -8.11
C GLU A 170 1.34 26.86 -7.46
N LYS A 171 1.84 27.83 -6.66
CA LYS A 171 3.13 27.74 -6.00
C LYS A 171 3.14 26.63 -4.94
N THR A 172 2.05 26.52 -4.17
CA THR A 172 1.88 25.45 -3.17
C THR A 172 1.73 24.09 -3.85
N ALA A 173 0.95 24.00 -4.94
CA ALA A 173 0.83 22.76 -5.72
C ALA A 173 2.18 22.31 -6.29
N LEU A 174 2.98 23.23 -6.85
CA LEU A 174 4.31 22.94 -7.35
C LEU A 174 5.24 22.41 -6.26
N LYS A 175 5.24 23.06 -5.08
CA LYS A 175 6.06 22.62 -3.95
C LYS A 175 5.67 21.23 -3.46
N SER A 176 4.37 20.95 -3.35
CA SER A 176 3.85 19.63 -2.96
C SER A 176 4.24 18.54 -3.98
N MET A 177 4.11 18.83 -5.26
CA MET A 177 4.56 17.94 -6.33
C MET A 177 6.07 17.64 -6.23
N GLN A 178 6.90 18.67 -6.00
CA GLN A 178 8.35 18.50 -5.86
C GLN A 178 8.72 17.67 -4.62
N LEU A 179 7.95 17.78 -3.54
CA LEU A 179 8.17 16.98 -2.34
C LEU A 179 7.84 15.49 -2.56
N SER A 180 6.90 15.20 -3.48
CA SER A 180 6.48 13.83 -3.81
C SER A 180 7.41 13.13 -4.83
N MET A 181 8.36 13.88 -5.43
CA MET A 181 9.29 13.38 -6.46
C MET A 181 10.65 13.03 -5.88
#